data_b92d7c47fa9c851410eee387f8efc90a
#
_entry.id   b92d7c47fa9c851410eee387f8efc90a
#
_cell.length_a   1.000
_cell.length_b   1.000
_cell.length_c   1.000
_cell.angle_alpha   90.00
_cell.angle_beta   90.00
_cell.angle_gamma   90.00
#
_symmetry.space_group_name_H-M   'P 1'
#
loop_
_entity.id
_entity.type
_entity.pdbx_description
1 polymer ?
#
loop_
_entity_poly.entity_id
_entity_poly.type
_entity_poly.pdbx_seq_one_letter_code
_entity_poly.pdbx_strand_id
1 'polypeptide(L)'
;MSKWIIEKSPVKECPVFEEDLKFPLRNIYCVGRNYRDHAIEMGSNPDRDLPFFFQKTSDIILEDGGTLKYPIDTSSLHYEVELVVFISKTAYQIKASEAKNIIFGYSVGVDITKRDIQKIAKDSGKPWFSGKVFNGSAILSNIIPISKSLEPDKIRISLSVNGEKKQESRCNKMIWNIYELISILSESIPLKSGDVIFSGTPAGVGKLKKDDSVLATLHQPNASSLNFKIG
;
A
#
# COMPACT_ATOMS: atom_id res chain seq x y z
N MET A 1 11.79 -32.16 12.39
CA MET A 1 11.97 -30.92 11.61
C MET A 1 12.06 -31.27 10.15
N SER A 2 11.25 -30.64 9.29
CA SER A 2 11.30 -30.85 7.84
C SER A 2 12.63 -30.31 7.29
N LYS A 3 13.36 -31.14 6.56
CA LYS A 3 14.58 -30.72 5.86
C LYS A 3 14.16 -30.15 4.50
N TRP A 4 14.60 -28.95 4.17
CA TRP A 4 14.38 -28.29 2.88
C TRP A 4 15.56 -28.59 1.95
N ILE A 5 15.31 -28.71 0.64
CA ILE A 5 16.35 -28.95 -0.37
C ILE A 5 17.18 -27.68 -0.66
N ILE A 6 16.58 -26.52 -0.39
CA ILE A 6 17.22 -25.19 -0.48
C ILE A 6 16.97 -24.44 0.84
N GLU A 7 17.78 -23.44 1.12
CA GLU A 7 17.55 -22.55 2.26
C GLU A 7 16.21 -21.80 2.10
N LYS A 8 15.44 -21.76 3.20
CA LYS A 8 14.16 -21.06 3.23
C LYS A 8 14.43 -19.55 3.33
N SER A 9 13.87 -18.77 2.40
CA SER A 9 13.93 -17.31 2.49
C SER A 9 13.33 -16.82 3.82
N PRO A 10 13.96 -15.83 4.48
CA PRO A 10 13.40 -15.23 5.68
C PRO A 10 12.05 -14.58 5.39
N VAL A 11 11.14 -14.63 6.35
CA VAL A 11 9.87 -13.91 6.27
C VAL A 11 10.15 -12.42 6.48
N LYS A 12 9.66 -11.57 5.57
CA LYS A 12 9.68 -10.12 5.79
C LYS A 12 8.73 -9.74 6.91
N GLU A 13 9.11 -8.75 7.69
CA GLU A 13 8.41 -8.34 8.90
C GLU A 13 8.16 -6.82 8.89
N CYS A 14 7.09 -6.40 9.55
CA CYS A 14 6.78 -4.98 9.77
C CYS A 14 6.72 -4.71 11.28
N PRO A 15 7.41 -3.68 11.80
CA PRO A 15 7.36 -3.30 13.21
C PRO A 15 5.94 -2.89 13.62
N VAL A 16 5.60 -3.15 14.88
CA VAL A 16 4.33 -2.73 15.50
C VAL A 16 4.61 -1.56 16.44
N PHE A 17 3.78 -0.53 16.39
CA PHE A 17 3.91 0.68 17.18
C PHE A 17 3.86 0.38 18.69
N GLU A 18 4.88 0.84 19.41
CA GLU A 18 5.06 0.64 20.87
C GLU A 18 5.05 -0.82 21.32
N GLU A 19 5.46 -1.75 20.44
CA GLU A 19 5.56 -3.17 20.76
C GLU A 19 6.94 -3.71 20.32
N ASP A 20 7.50 -4.63 21.06
CA ASP A 20 8.72 -5.37 20.67
C ASP A 20 8.42 -6.48 19.64
N LEU A 21 7.14 -6.68 19.35
CA LEU A 21 6.67 -7.69 18.40
C LEU A 21 6.67 -7.16 16.97
N LYS A 22 6.88 -8.06 16.02
CA LYS A 22 6.83 -7.79 14.59
C LYS A 22 5.71 -8.56 13.93
N PHE A 23 5.11 -7.97 12.92
CA PHE A 23 4.06 -8.59 12.12
C PHE A 23 4.68 -9.27 10.89
N PRO A 24 4.51 -10.59 10.69
CA PRO A 24 5.04 -11.30 9.54
C PRO A 24 4.23 -10.94 8.27
N LEU A 25 4.93 -10.55 7.20
CA LEU A 25 4.33 -10.15 5.94
C LEU A 25 4.22 -11.32 4.98
N ARG A 26 3.06 -11.45 4.33
CA ARG A 26 2.76 -12.50 3.36
C ARG A 26 2.53 -11.92 1.97
N ASN A 27 1.30 -11.84 1.50
CA ASN A 27 0.95 -11.23 0.23
C ASN A 27 0.60 -9.76 0.41
N ILE A 28 0.96 -8.95 -0.58
CA ILE A 28 0.55 -7.55 -0.67
C ILE A 28 -0.45 -7.42 -1.81
N TYR A 29 -1.68 -7.09 -1.49
CA TYR A 29 -2.73 -6.75 -2.45
C TYR A 29 -2.85 -5.25 -2.56
N CYS A 30 -2.96 -4.73 -3.76
CA CYS A 30 -3.08 -3.30 -4.02
C CYS A 30 -4.36 -3.04 -4.82
N VAL A 31 -5.06 -1.96 -4.49
CA VAL A 31 -6.30 -1.56 -5.16
C VAL A 31 -5.99 -0.47 -6.18
N GLY A 32 -6.44 -0.65 -7.41
CA GLY A 32 -6.37 0.40 -8.42
C GLY A 32 -7.56 1.37 -8.33
N ARG A 33 -7.28 2.69 -8.39
CA ARG A 33 -8.29 3.76 -8.56
C ARG A 33 -9.36 3.83 -7.47
N ASN A 34 -8.96 3.91 -6.21
CA ASN A 34 -9.91 3.96 -5.10
C ASN A 34 -10.22 5.38 -4.56
N TYR A 35 -9.76 6.44 -5.23
CA TYR A 35 -10.12 7.83 -4.91
C TYR A 35 -10.64 8.53 -6.15
N ARG A 36 -11.79 9.22 -6.02
CA ARG A 36 -12.47 9.89 -7.14
C ARG A 36 -11.56 10.89 -7.85
N ASP A 37 -10.92 11.77 -7.09
CA ASP A 37 -10.08 12.84 -7.63
C ASP A 37 -8.84 12.26 -8.34
N HIS A 38 -8.27 11.18 -7.82
CA HIS A 38 -7.17 10.46 -8.47
C HIS A 38 -7.63 9.78 -9.78
N ALA A 39 -8.82 9.19 -9.81
CA ALA A 39 -9.37 8.61 -11.03
C ALA A 39 -9.50 9.66 -12.15
N ILE A 40 -9.98 10.86 -11.82
CA ILE A 40 -10.06 12.01 -12.74
C ILE A 40 -8.66 12.45 -13.19
N GLU A 41 -7.72 12.65 -12.26
CA GLU A 41 -6.32 13.01 -12.53
C GLU A 41 -5.67 12.04 -13.55
N MET A 42 -5.98 10.75 -13.44
CA MET A 42 -5.46 9.70 -14.32
C MET A 42 -6.28 9.49 -15.61
N GLY A 43 -7.20 10.40 -15.92
CA GLY A 43 -8.05 10.35 -17.12
C GLY A 43 -9.00 9.15 -17.16
N SER A 44 -9.45 8.69 -15.99
CA SER A 44 -10.37 7.56 -15.84
C SER A 44 -11.74 8.04 -15.36
N ASN A 45 -12.79 7.24 -15.62
CA ASN A 45 -14.11 7.51 -15.06
C ASN A 45 -14.06 7.34 -13.54
N PRO A 46 -14.54 8.33 -12.75
CA PRO A 46 -14.61 8.25 -11.31
C PRO A 46 -15.83 7.48 -10.78
N ASP A 47 -16.62 6.86 -11.65
CA ASP A 47 -17.77 6.06 -11.25
C ASP A 47 -17.36 4.87 -10.39
N ARG A 48 -18.29 4.38 -9.59
CA ARG A 48 -18.08 3.28 -8.66
C ARG A 48 -18.13 1.93 -9.36
N ASP A 49 -17.21 1.74 -10.34
CA ASP A 49 -16.96 0.42 -10.91
C ASP A 49 -16.38 -0.52 -9.86
N LEU A 50 -16.50 -1.83 -10.06
CA LEU A 50 -15.87 -2.80 -9.17
C LEU A 50 -14.36 -2.53 -9.07
N PRO A 51 -13.80 -2.58 -7.85
CA PRO A 51 -12.37 -2.38 -7.66
C PRO A 51 -11.61 -3.53 -8.33
N PHE A 52 -10.50 -3.22 -8.96
CA PHE A 52 -9.58 -4.23 -9.42
C PHE A 52 -8.34 -4.28 -8.53
N PHE A 53 -7.76 -5.46 -8.43
CA PHE A 53 -6.63 -5.71 -7.57
C PHE A 53 -5.43 -6.17 -8.39
N PHE A 54 -4.23 -5.80 -7.93
CA PHE A 54 -2.97 -6.36 -8.37
C PHE A 54 -2.14 -6.76 -7.14
N GLN A 55 -1.10 -7.53 -7.35
CA GLN A 55 -0.25 -8.03 -6.26
C GLN A 55 1.15 -7.47 -6.34
N LYS A 56 1.75 -7.28 -5.17
CA LYS A 56 3.18 -7.18 -4.95
C LYS A 56 3.63 -8.33 -4.04
N THR A 57 4.91 -8.69 -4.09
CA THR A 57 5.49 -9.66 -3.16
C THR A 57 6.08 -8.96 -1.95
N SER A 58 6.09 -9.59 -0.77
CA SER A 58 6.69 -9.00 0.41
C SER A 58 8.21 -8.80 0.30
N ASP A 59 8.89 -9.57 -0.56
CA ASP A 59 10.34 -9.49 -0.74
C ASP A 59 10.83 -8.15 -1.30
N ILE A 60 9.95 -7.39 -1.99
CA ILE A 60 10.31 -6.11 -2.60
C ILE A 60 10.20 -4.91 -1.68
N ILE A 61 9.81 -5.11 -0.42
CA ILE A 61 9.63 -4.01 0.54
C ILE A 61 10.98 -3.35 0.83
N LEU A 62 11.01 -2.03 0.69
CA LEU A 62 12.08 -1.18 1.21
C LEU A 62 11.78 -0.86 2.69
N GLU A 63 12.77 -1.00 3.53
CA GLU A 63 12.66 -0.63 4.94
C GLU A 63 12.57 0.89 5.10
N ASP A 64 11.86 1.34 6.14
CA ASP A 64 11.82 2.74 6.54
C ASP A 64 13.24 3.29 6.80
N GLY A 65 13.51 4.50 6.36
CA GLY A 65 14.86 5.10 6.37
C GLY A 65 15.77 4.65 5.22
N GLY A 66 15.33 3.70 4.38
CA GLY A 66 16.12 3.15 3.29
C GLY A 66 16.32 4.09 2.10
N THR A 67 17.14 3.66 1.16
CA THR A 67 17.36 4.36 -0.12
C THR A 67 16.85 3.49 -1.26
N LEU A 68 15.85 4.00 -1.98
CA LEU A 68 15.36 3.37 -3.21
C LEU A 68 16.30 3.73 -4.36
N LYS A 69 17.00 2.73 -4.86
CA LYS A 69 17.82 2.90 -6.08
C LYS A 69 16.88 3.20 -7.26
N TYR A 70 17.11 4.32 -7.95
CA TYR A 70 16.30 4.69 -9.12
C TYR A 70 16.40 3.58 -10.19
N PRO A 71 15.28 2.95 -10.60
CA PRO A 71 15.33 1.85 -11.57
C PRO A 71 15.84 2.32 -12.93
N ILE A 72 16.69 1.51 -13.56
CA ILE A 72 17.33 1.86 -14.85
C ILE A 72 16.39 1.78 -16.06
N ASP A 73 15.26 1.11 -15.90
CA ASP A 73 14.28 0.80 -16.95
C ASP A 73 13.07 1.75 -16.96
N THR A 74 13.13 2.85 -16.23
CA THR A 74 12.07 3.89 -16.23
C THR A 74 12.64 5.29 -16.26
N SER A 75 11.93 6.20 -16.89
CA SER A 75 12.19 7.65 -16.83
C SER A 75 11.13 8.39 -15.99
N SER A 76 10.16 7.67 -15.42
CA SER A 76 9.01 8.27 -14.73
C SER A 76 8.59 7.45 -13.50
N LEU A 77 9.37 7.59 -12.43
CA LEU A 77 9.10 6.96 -11.13
C LEU A 77 8.19 7.87 -10.32
N HIS A 78 7.03 7.36 -9.86
CA HIS A 78 6.02 8.12 -9.12
C HIS A 78 5.79 7.55 -7.72
N TYR A 79 5.43 8.43 -6.78
CA TYR A 79 4.94 8.09 -5.45
C TYR A 79 3.41 8.01 -5.44
N GLU A 80 2.87 7.12 -4.61
CA GLU A 80 1.45 6.95 -4.33
C GLU A 80 1.28 6.63 -2.83
N VAL A 81 0.87 7.63 -2.02
CA VAL A 81 0.62 7.40 -0.58
C VAL A 81 -0.70 6.70 -0.37
N GLU A 82 -0.72 5.71 0.53
CA GLU A 82 -1.89 4.87 0.77
C GLU A 82 -2.08 4.56 2.26
N LEU A 83 -3.33 4.41 2.69
CA LEU A 83 -3.63 3.69 3.91
C LEU A 83 -3.40 2.20 3.66
N VAL A 84 -2.69 1.55 4.55
CA VAL A 84 -2.38 0.12 4.45
C VAL A 84 -3.02 -0.64 5.60
N VAL A 85 -3.64 -1.77 5.27
CA VAL A 85 -4.39 -2.62 6.21
C VAL A 85 -3.69 -3.96 6.37
N PHE A 86 -3.55 -4.43 7.61
CA PHE A 86 -2.90 -5.70 7.96
C PHE A 86 -3.93 -6.72 8.43
N ILE A 87 -3.92 -7.91 7.85
CA ILE A 87 -4.88 -8.98 8.12
C ILE A 87 -4.30 -9.95 9.15
N SER A 88 -5.01 -10.14 10.26
CA SER A 88 -4.59 -11.01 11.37
C SER A 88 -5.20 -12.40 11.37
N LYS A 89 -6.31 -12.62 10.65
CA LYS A 89 -7.06 -13.88 10.65
C LYS A 89 -7.43 -14.31 9.24
N THR A 90 -7.52 -15.61 9.04
CA THR A 90 -8.03 -16.17 7.77
C THR A 90 -9.51 -15.82 7.60
N ALA A 91 -9.88 -15.39 6.38
CA ALA A 91 -11.25 -15.08 5.99
C ALA A 91 -11.47 -15.37 4.51
N TYR A 92 -12.65 -15.89 4.17
CA TYR A 92 -13.07 -16.19 2.81
C TYR A 92 -14.56 -15.89 2.68
N GLN A 93 -14.95 -15.16 1.66
CA GLN A 93 -16.34 -14.77 1.37
C GLN A 93 -17.07 -14.12 2.56
N ILE A 94 -16.38 -13.22 3.26
CA ILE A 94 -16.96 -12.51 4.40
C ILE A 94 -17.69 -11.24 3.98
N LYS A 95 -18.69 -10.86 4.77
CA LYS A 95 -19.40 -9.58 4.60
C LYS A 95 -18.54 -8.41 5.09
N ALA A 96 -18.77 -7.22 4.54
CA ALA A 96 -18.08 -6.00 4.98
C ALA A 96 -18.25 -5.71 6.49
N SER A 97 -19.40 -6.07 7.07
CA SER A 97 -19.66 -5.96 8.51
C SER A 97 -18.76 -6.85 9.39
N GLU A 98 -18.17 -7.88 8.83
CA GLU A 98 -17.28 -8.83 9.53
C GLU A 98 -15.81 -8.46 9.36
N ALA A 99 -15.47 -7.61 8.38
CA ALA A 99 -14.10 -7.29 7.99
C ALA A 99 -13.27 -6.71 9.14
N LYS A 100 -13.86 -5.90 10.02
CA LYS A 100 -13.18 -5.34 11.19
C LYS A 100 -12.56 -6.40 12.10
N ASN A 101 -13.19 -7.58 12.22
CA ASN A 101 -12.76 -8.66 13.12
C ASN A 101 -11.48 -9.38 12.66
N ILE A 102 -11.05 -9.16 11.44
CA ILE A 102 -9.85 -9.78 10.86
C ILE A 102 -8.70 -8.77 10.66
N ILE A 103 -8.92 -7.49 10.94
CA ILE A 103 -7.89 -6.46 10.83
C ILE A 103 -7.03 -6.47 12.10
N PHE A 104 -5.70 -6.49 11.91
CA PHE A 104 -4.73 -6.28 12.99
C PHE A 104 -4.53 -4.79 13.27
N GLY A 105 -4.36 -3.98 12.22
CA GLY A 105 -4.06 -2.57 12.34
C GLY A 105 -3.84 -1.88 11.00
N TYR A 106 -3.35 -0.64 11.07
CA TYR A 106 -3.14 0.23 9.92
C TYR A 106 -1.74 0.82 9.93
N SER A 107 -1.21 1.11 8.74
CA SER A 107 -0.02 1.96 8.55
C SER A 107 -0.23 2.93 7.40
N VAL A 108 0.70 3.85 7.21
CA VAL A 108 0.89 4.51 5.93
C VAL A 108 1.89 3.72 5.10
N GLY A 109 1.62 3.59 3.81
CA GLY A 109 2.54 3.00 2.85
C GLY A 109 2.71 3.87 1.62
N VAL A 110 3.74 3.57 0.82
CA VAL A 110 3.96 4.20 -0.48
C VAL A 110 4.08 3.12 -1.54
N ASP A 111 3.16 3.13 -2.53
CA ASP A 111 3.19 2.29 -3.72
C ASP A 111 3.98 3.00 -4.82
N ILE A 112 5.25 2.66 -4.94
CA ILE A 112 6.11 3.23 -5.98
C ILE A 112 5.78 2.59 -7.32
N THR A 113 5.64 3.47 -8.33
CA THR A 113 5.14 3.10 -9.66
C THR A 113 6.08 3.61 -10.75
N LYS A 114 6.53 2.74 -11.64
CA LYS A 114 7.12 3.11 -12.94
C LYS A 114 6.00 3.52 -13.88
N ARG A 115 5.66 4.81 -13.88
CA ARG A 115 4.44 5.33 -14.51
C ARG A 115 4.42 5.17 -16.03
N ASP A 116 5.54 5.35 -16.68
CA ASP A 116 5.70 5.14 -18.12
C ASP A 116 5.44 3.67 -18.51
N ILE A 117 5.99 2.72 -17.76
CA ILE A 117 5.80 1.28 -18.01
C ILE A 117 4.35 0.87 -17.71
N GLN A 118 3.78 1.38 -16.61
CA GLN A 118 2.36 1.14 -16.30
C GLN A 118 1.45 1.68 -17.41
N LYS A 119 1.76 2.86 -17.96
CA LYS A 119 0.99 3.44 -19.06
C LYS A 119 1.03 2.55 -20.30
N ILE A 120 2.21 2.08 -20.71
CA ILE A 120 2.36 1.15 -21.84
C ILE A 120 1.54 -0.13 -21.62
N ALA A 121 1.59 -0.70 -20.42
CA ALA A 121 0.81 -1.89 -20.06
C ALA A 121 -0.70 -1.63 -20.15
N LYS A 122 -1.17 -0.49 -19.59
CA LYS A 122 -2.57 -0.07 -19.63
C LYS A 122 -3.05 0.11 -21.07
N ASP A 123 -2.30 0.83 -21.90
CA ASP A 123 -2.67 1.14 -23.30
C ASP A 123 -2.68 -0.13 -24.17
N SER A 124 -1.92 -1.16 -23.78
CA SER A 124 -1.83 -2.46 -24.47
C SER A 124 -2.76 -3.54 -23.86
N GLY A 125 -3.58 -3.23 -22.86
CA GLY A 125 -4.42 -4.22 -22.17
C GLY A 125 -3.63 -5.30 -21.42
N LYS A 126 -2.38 -5.02 -21.03
CA LYS A 126 -1.48 -5.96 -20.35
C LYS A 126 -1.49 -5.75 -18.81
N PRO A 127 -1.12 -6.78 -18.04
CA PRO A 127 -0.94 -6.65 -16.58
C PRO A 127 0.08 -5.57 -16.22
N TRP A 128 -0.16 -4.88 -15.10
CA TRP A 128 0.70 -3.78 -14.61
C TRP A 128 1.97 -4.26 -13.90
N PHE A 129 2.24 -5.55 -13.89
CA PHE A 129 3.31 -6.18 -13.12
C PHE A 129 4.66 -5.44 -13.25
N SER A 130 5.17 -5.23 -14.45
CA SER A 130 6.48 -4.58 -14.68
C SER A 130 6.53 -3.12 -14.21
N GLY A 131 5.38 -2.44 -14.17
CA GLY A 131 5.27 -1.06 -13.65
C GLY A 131 5.12 -0.97 -12.14
N LYS A 132 4.66 -2.06 -11.49
CA LYS A 132 4.26 -2.07 -10.08
C LYS A 132 5.12 -2.98 -9.18
N VAL A 133 5.80 -4.00 -9.74
CA VAL A 133 6.56 -4.99 -8.96
C VAL A 133 8.03 -4.91 -9.34
N PHE A 134 8.82 -4.29 -8.45
CA PHE A 134 10.27 -4.18 -8.54
C PHE A 134 10.84 -3.91 -7.14
N ASN A 135 12.11 -4.17 -6.94
CA ASN A 135 12.74 -4.03 -5.62
C ASN A 135 12.59 -2.61 -5.07
N GLY A 136 12.08 -2.47 -3.86
CA GLY A 136 11.80 -1.20 -3.20
C GLY A 136 10.47 -0.55 -3.62
N SER A 137 9.61 -1.22 -4.40
CA SER A 137 8.36 -0.62 -4.88
C SER A 137 7.22 -0.58 -3.85
N ALA A 138 7.43 -1.02 -2.63
CA ALA A 138 6.53 -0.86 -1.50
C ALA A 138 7.33 -0.45 -0.25
N ILE A 139 6.86 0.57 0.46
CA ILE A 139 7.44 1.02 1.72
C ILE A 139 6.30 1.10 2.75
N LEU A 140 6.57 0.72 4.00
CA LEU A 140 5.59 0.67 5.09
C LEU A 140 6.12 1.39 6.32
N SER A 141 5.27 2.13 7.01
CA SER A 141 5.54 2.60 8.37
C SER A 141 5.22 1.54 9.40
N ASN A 142 5.54 1.79 10.67
CA ASN A 142 5.10 0.96 11.79
C ASN A 142 3.58 0.80 11.80
N ILE A 143 3.10 -0.39 12.14
CA ILE A 143 1.68 -0.71 12.22
C ILE A 143 1.09 -0.15 13.51
N ILE A 144 0.03 0.63 13.41
CA ILE A 144 -0.80 1.02 14.57
C ILE A 144 -1.87 -0.06 14.77
N PRO A 145 -1.85 -0.82 15.87
CA PRO A 145 -2.88 -1.80 16.16
C PRO A 145 -4.28 -1.19 16.16
N ILE A 146 -5.28 -1.95 15.72
CA ILE A 146 -6.67 -1.45 15.62
C ILE A 146 -7.22 -0.94 16.96
N SER A 147 -6.76 -1.50 18.08
CA SER A 147 -7.10 -1.06 19.44
C SER A 147 -6.56 0.33 19.80
N LYS A 148 -5.50 0.79 19.12
CA LYS A 148 -4.85 2.09 19.31
C LYS A 148 -5.15 3.05 18.14
N SER A 149 -5.98 2.66 17.17
CA SER A 149 -6.27 3.40 15.94
C SER A 149 -7.67 4.01 15.93
N LEU A 150 -7.84 5.06 15.13
CA LEU A 150 -9.16 5.57 14.77
C LEU A 150 -9.84 4.62 13.78
N GLU A 151 -11.16 4.78 13.60
CA GLU A 151 -11.87 4.19 12.47
C GLU A 151 -11.27 4.72 11.14
N PRO A 152 -11.16 3.88 10.09
CA PRO A 152 -10.49 4.24 8.84
C PRO A 152 -10.97 5.56 8.22
N ASP A 153 -12.27 5.84 8.29
CA ASP A 153 -12.88 7.07 7.75
C ASP A 153 -12.40 8.36 8.42
N LYS A 154 -11.89 8.27 9.65
CA LYS A 154 -11.35 9.40 10.43
C LYS A 154 -9.85 9.60 10.22
N ILE A 155 -9.17 8.62 9.65
CA ILE A 155 -7.72 8.67 9.38
C ILE A 155 -7.46 9.61 8.20
N ARG A 156 -6.36 10.37 8.29
CA ARG A 156 -5.82 11.18 7.22
C ARG A 156 -4.41 10.70 6.88
N ILE A 157 -4.08 10.67 5.60
CA ILE A 157 -2.75 10.34 5.10
C ILE A 157 -2.18 11.51 4.32
N SER A 158 -0.86 11.70 4.36
CA SER A 158 -0.16 12.71 3.55
C SER A 158 1.21 12.22 3.10
N LEU A 159 1.72 12.84 2.03
CA LEU A 159 3.07 12.64 1.56
C LEU A 159 3.69 13.98 1.17
N SER A 160 4.95 14.17 1.55
CA SER A 160 5.79 15.30 1.18
C SER A 160 7.05 14.82 0.45
N VAL A 161 7.50 15.60 -0.52
CA VAL A 161 8.79 15.42 -1.21
C VAL A 161 9.62 16.67 -0.95
N ASN A 162 10.83 16.49 -0.42
CA ASN A 162 11.75 17.58 -0.06
C ASN A 162 11.10 18.65 0.85
N GLY A 163 10.24 18.20 1.77
CA GLY A 163 9.51 19.06 2.70
C GLY A 163 8.26 19.72 2.12
N GLU A 164 8.01 19.63 0.81
CA GLU A 164 6.81 20.18 0.16
C GLU A 164 5.70 19.10 0.13
N LYS A 165 4.52 19.43 0.68
CA LYS A 165 3.37 18.53 0.68
C LYS A 165 2.83 18.34 -0.75
N LYS A 166 2.75 17.09 -1.19
CA LYS A 166 2.31 16.68 -2.53
C LYS A 166 0.95 15.97 -2.53
N GLN A 167 0.71 15.11 -1.56
CA GLN A 167 -0.55 14.41 -1.40
C GLN A 167 -1.09 14.58 0.02
N GLU A 168 -2.40 14.76 0.15
CA GLU A 168 -3.10 14.71 1.43
C GLU A 168 -4.57 14.36 1.20
N SER A 169 -5.09 13.40 1.96
CA SER A 169 -6.52 13.06 1.94
C SER A 169 -6.98 12.42 3.25
N ARG A 170 -8.29 12.52 3.51
CA ARG A 170 -8.96 11.67 4.50
C ARG A 170 -9.40 10.38 3.84
N CYS A 171 -9.35 9.28 4.58
CA CYS A 171 -9.69 7.96 4.06
C CYS A 171 -11.20 7.78 3.79
N ASN A 172 -12.07 8.64 4.32
CA ASN A 172 -13.49 8.69 3.95
C ASN A 172 -13.76 9.19 2.51
N LYS A 173 -12.72 9.61 1.78
CA LYS A 173 -12.80 9.99 0.35
C LYS A 173 -12.55 8.81 -0.59
N MET A 174 -12.29 7.62 -0.05
CA MET A 174 -12.22 6.39 -0.83
C MET A 174 -13.56 6.10 -1.52
N ILE A 175 -13.53 5.58 -2.74
CA ILE A 175 -14.70 5.09 -3.48
C ILE A 175 -15.27 3.84 -2.80
N TRP A 176 -14.38 2.91 -2.45
CA TRP A 176 -14.64 1.69 -1.69
C TRP A 176 -13.93 1.81 -0.35
N ASN A 177 -14.68 1.77 0.76
CA ASN A 177 -14.08 1.81 2.08
C ASN A 177 -13.32 0.51 2.39
N ILE A 178 -12.50 0.53 3.42
CA ILE A 178 -11.64 -0.61 3.80
C ILE A 178 -12.42 -1.91 4.00
N TYR A 179 -13.58 -1.86 4.61
CA TYR A 179 -14.38 -3.05 4.91
C TYR A 179 -15.00 -3.65 3.65
N GLU A 180 -15.43 -2.80 2.71
CA GLU A 180 -15.92 -3.21 1.40
C GLU A 180 -14.79 -3.84 0.56
N LEU A 181 -13.58 -3.23 0.55
CA LEU A 181 -12.42 -3.80 -0.16
C LEU A 181 -12.05 -5.19 0.35
N ILE A 182 -12.02 -5.39 1.67
CA ILE A 182 -11.76 -6.69 2.28
C ILE A 182 -12.83 -7.71 1.88
N SER A 183 -14.11 -7.34 1.94
CA SER A 183 -15.22 -8.19 1.54
C SER A 183 -15.08 -8.64 0.08
N ILE A 184 -14.94 -7.69 -0.86
CA ILE A 184 -14.81 -7.96 -2.30
C ILE A 184 -13.57 -8.81 -2.61
N LEU A 185 -12.42 -8.50 -2.01
CA LEU A 185 -11.21 -9.28 -2.22
C LEU A 185 -11.37 -10.72 -1.70
N SER A 186 -12.05 -10.88 -0.55
CA SER A 186 -12.30 -12.19 0.04
C SER A 186 -13.27 -13.08 -0.76
N GLU A 187 -14.07 -12.52 -1.66
CA GLU A 187 -14.92 -13.30 -2.57
C GLU A 187 -14.10 -14.14 -3.55
N SER A 188 -12.97 -13.59 -4.01
CA SER A 188 -12.13 -14.24 -5.02
C SER A 188 -11.03 -15.10 -4.41
N ILE A 189 -10.47 -14.72 -3.26
CA ILE A 189 -9.33 -15.40 -2.64
C ILE A 189 -9.47 -15.49 -1.12
N PRO A 190 -9.04 -16.60 -0.49
CA PRO A 190 -8.95 -16.66 0.97
C PRO A 190 -7.84 -15.73 1.46
N LEU A 191 -8.21 -14.67 2.18
CA LEU A 191 -7.28 -13.85 2.94
C LEU A 191 -6.69 -14.65 4.09
N LYS A 192 -5.43 -14.41 4.43
CA LYS A 192 -4.74 -15.12 5.52
C LYS A 192 -4.03 -14.13 6.43
N SER A 193 -3.75 -14.57 7.66
CA SER A 193 -2.87 -13.83 8.57
C SER A 193 -1.54 -13.50 7.87
N GLY A 194 -1.09 -12.27 7.99
CA GLY A 194 0.10 -11.74 7.31
C GLY A 194 -0.18 -11.07 5.97
N ASP A 195 -1.39 -11.18 5.40
CA ASP A 195 -1.75 -10.46 4.18
C ASP A 195 -1.90 -8.96 4.46
N VAL A 196 -1.53 -8.15 3.46
CA VAL A 196 -1.50 -6.69 3.51
C VAL A 196 -2.31 -6.14 2.35
N ILE A 197 -3.08 -5.06 2.58
CA ILE A 197 -3.89 -4.42 1.55
C ILE A 197 -3.52 -2.93 1.47
N PHE A 198 -2.96 -2.51 0.35
CA PHE A 198 -2.82 -1.12 -0.04
C PHE A 198 -4.15 -0.64 -0.64
N SER A 199 -4.75 0.37 -0.04
CA SER A 199 -6.14 0.75 -0.28
C SER A 199 -6.37 1.74 -1.43
N GLY A 200 -5.33 2.08 -2.18
CA GLY A 200 -5.36 3.09 -3.23
C GLY A 200 -4.92 4.47 -2.76
N THR A 201 -4.44 5.26 -3.70
CA THR A 201 -3.84 6.59 -3.46
C THR A 201 -4.79 7.73 -3.81
N PRO A 202 -4.76 8.87 -3.07
CA PRO A 202 -5.45 10.10 -3.47
C PRO A 202 -4.74 10.81 -4.64
N ALA A 203 -5.36 11.88 -5.17
CA ALA A 203 -4.76 12.78 -6.14
C ALA A 203 -3.46 13.44 -5.62
N GLY A 204 -2.66 13.97 -6.55
CA GLY A 204 -1.39 14.62 -6.28
C GLY A 204 -0.18 13.69 -6.47
N VAL A 205 -0.37 12.58 -7.21
CA VAL A 205 0.76 11.72 -7.61
C VAL A 205 1.77 12.49 -8.46
N GLY A 206 3.04 12.17 -8.33
CA GLY A 206 4.07 12.93 -9.04
C GLY A 206 5.39 12.20 -9.18
N LYS A 207 6.25 12.76 -10.04
CA LYS A 207 7.53 12.19 -10.39
C LYS A 207 8.57 12.41 -9.30
N LEU A 208 9.30 11.36 -8.97
CA LEU A 208 10.50 11.38 -8.14
C LEU A 208 11.75 11.54 -8.99
N LYS A 209 12.77 12.16 -8.40
CA LYS A 209 14.10 12.33 -8.97
C LYS A 209 15.14 11.77 -8.02
N LYS A 210 16.34 11.53 -8.50
CA LYS A 210 17.48 11.23 -7.63
C LYS A 210 17.66 12.33 -6.58
N ASP A 211 18.09 11.94 -5.41
CA ASP A 211 18.30 12.76 -4.21
C ASP A 211 17.02 13.31 -3.56
N ASP A 212 15.82 13.01 -4.10
CA ASP A 212 14.57 13.34 -3.43
C ASP A 212 14.45 12.60 -2.09
N SER A 213 13.98 13.32 -1.08
CA SER A 213 13.60 12.79 0.23
C SER A 213 12.09 12.78 0.35
N VAL A 214 11.52 11.62 0.67
CA VAL A 214 10.07 11.41 0.79
C VAL A 214 9.72 11.14 2.24
N LEU A 215 8.66 11.81 2.73
CA LEU A 215 8.05 11.57 4.04
C LEU A 215 6.57 11.31 3.84
N ALA A 216 6.08 10.15 4.28
CA ALA A 216 4.65 9.85 4.34
C ALA A 216 4.19 9.69 5.78
N THR A 217 2.99 10.19 6.11
CA THR A 217 2.47 10.23 7.48
C THR A 217 1.02 9.78 7.54
N LEU A 218 0.74 8.91 8.49
CA LEU A 218 -0.61 8.55 8.94
C LEU A 218 -0.97 9.44 10.13
N HIS A 219 -1.97 10.29 9.93
CA HIS A 219 -2.40 11.28 10.93
C HIS A 219 -3.58 10.75 11.75
N GLN A 220 -3.31 10.49 12.99
CA GLN A 220 -4.25 10.15 14.07
C GLN A 220 -3.53 10.39 15.41
N PRO A 221 -4.20 10.23 16.59
CA PRO A 221 -3.53 10.46 17.88
C PRO A 221 -2.22 9.69 18.05
N ASN A 222 -2.17 8.42 17.64
CA ASN A 222 -0.94 7.64 17.52
C ASN A 222 -0.45 7.72 16.07
N ALA A 223 0.27 8.78 15.72
CA ALA A 223 0.77 8.96 14.37
C ALA A 223 1.88 7.97 14.04
N SER A 224 1.94 7.55 12.79
CA SER A 224 3.06 6.76 12.25
C SER A 224 3.54 7.39 10.94
N SER A 225 4.84 7.39 10.73
CA SER A 225 5.47 7.95 9.54
C SER A 225 6.51 7.00 8.99
N LEU A 226 6.79 7.13 7.72
CA LEU A 226 7.93 6.51 7.05
C LEU A 226 8.69 7.57 6.26
N ASN A 227 9.98 7.35 6.08
CA ASN A 227 10.80 8.19 5.22
C ASN A 227 11.73 7.32 4.36
N PHE A 228 12.09 7.81 3.18
CA PHE A 228 13.08 7.18 2.33
C PHE A 228 13.70 8.19 1.37
N LYS A 229 14.81 7.82 0.74
CA LYS A 229 15.50 8.63 -0.27
C LYS A 229 15.53 7.92 -1.60
N ILE A 230 15.68 8.70 -2.67
CA ILE A 230 15.92 8.20 -4.02
C ILE A 230 17.42 8.29 -4.33
N GLY A 231 18.05 7.14 -4.63
CA GLY A 231 19.50 7.06 -4.95
C GLY A 231 19.80 6.88 -6.44
#